data_16202c29691ab974d5e15faebb771a59
#
_entry.id   16202c29691ab974d5e15faebb771a59
#
_cell.length_a   1.000
_cell.length_b   1.000
_cell.length_c   1.000
_cell.angle_alpha   90.00
_cell.angle_beta   90.00
_cell.angle_gamma   90.00
#
_symmetry.space_group_name_H-M   'P 1'
#
loop_
_entity.id
_entity.type
_entity.pdbx_description
1 polymer ?
#
loop_
_entity_poly.entity_id
_entity_poly.type
_entity_poly.pdbx_seq_one_letter_code
_entity_poly.pdbx_strand_id
1 'polypeptide(L)'
;MSLEEKFIELYEYIQGRVLNNPSFRLKINKRQEPTLSSFLDKIESSSIDLWEYLLFQFSFKVITGTRFPVIPLNHIIGKNALKRWDERTIEQQYMTSKFVQSYKLRSPIKDESIKISERYFDEQRRKDFSSPRGYIRCLSFGGLFNEIKCKSCKYFYVCKTE
;
A
#
# COMPACT_ATOMS: atom_id res chain seq x y z
N MET A 1 -12.95 13.50 8.26
CA MET A 1 -11.96 13.67 7.16
C MET A 1 -12.47 12.99 5.91
N SER A 2 -12.55 13.71 4.80
CA SER A 2 -13.00 13.16 3.53
C SER A 2 -11.95 12.22 2.94
N LEU A 3 -12.36 11.39 1.98
CA LEU A 3 -11.45 10.48 1.29
C LEU A 3 -10.36 11.25 0.53
N GLU A 4 -10.73 12.37 -0.09
CA GLU A 4 -9.77 13.24 -0.76
C GLU A 4 -8.73 13.81 0.21
N GLU A 5 -9.16 14.27 1.38
CA GLU A 5 -8.26 14.77 2.41
C GLU A 5 -7.32 13.68 2.90
N LYS A 6 -7.83 12.47 3.12
CA LYS A 6 -6.99 11.32 3.48
C LYS A 6 -5.96 11.02 2.40
N PHE A 7 -6.38 11.04 1.14
CA PHE A 7 -5.47 10.81 0.02
C PHE A 7 -4.34 11.82 0.00
N ILE A 8 -4.65 13.10 0.11
CA ILE A 8 -3.66 14.16 0.09
C ILE A 8 -2.68 14.01 1.26
N GLU A 9 -3.19 13.78 2.45
CA GLU A 9 -2.35 13.63 3.64
C GLU A 9 -1.41 12.43 3.53
N LEU A 10 -1.94 11.29 3.10
CA LEU A 10 -1.12 10.09 2.93
C LEU A 10 -0.09 10.24 1.83
N TYR A 11 -0.48 10.84 0.71
CA TYR A 11 0.43 11.09 -0.40
C TYR A 11 1.59 12.00 0.03
N GLU A 12 1.25 13.12 0.67
CA GLU A 12 2.26 14.07 1.15
C GLU A 12 3.20 13.44 2.16
N TYR A 13 2.67 12.60 3.04
CA TYR A 13 3.48 11.89 4.02
C TYR A 13 4.50 10.96 3.35
N ILE A 14 4.03 10.09 2.45
CA ILE A 14 4.91 9.11 1.80
C ILE A 14 5.93 9.83 0.92
N GLN A 15 5.48 10.76 0.09
CA GLN A 15 6.37 11.49 -0.80
C GLN A 15 7.39 12.31 -0.02
N GLY A 16 6.97 12.93 1.06
CA GLY A 16 7.85 13.67 1.95
C GLY A 16 8.93 12.80 2.57
N ARG A 17 8.59 11.58 2.95
CA ARG A 17 9.56 10.62 3.48
C ARG A 17 10.57 10.19 2.41
N VAL A 18 10.10 9.93 1.20
CA VAL A 18 10.98 9.55 0.09
C VAL A 18 11.95 10.68 -0.24
N LEU A 19 11.49 11.92 -0.22
CA LEU A 19 12.32 13.09 -0.48
C LEU A 19 13.13 13.56 0.73
N ASN A 20 12.88 13.00 1.91
CA ASN A 20 13.38 13.54 3.17
C ASN A 20 13.03 15.01 3.35
N ASN A 21 11.81 15.37 3.00
CA ASN A 21 11.28 16.72 3.08
C ASN A 21 9.88 16.70 3.69
N PRO A 22 9.74 16.91 5.02
CA PRO A 22 8.43 16.87 5.69
C PRO A 22 7.52 18.02 5.29
N SER A 23 8.03 19.03 4.63
CA SER A 23 7.24 20.18 4.17
C SER A 23 6.65 19.99 2.78
N PHE A 24 6.84 18.82 2.18
CA PHE A 24 6.28 18.55 0.87
C PHE A 24 4.76 18.73 0.86
N ARG A 25 4.24 19.39 -0.18
CA ARG A 25 2.81 19.57 -0.39
C ARG A 25 2.44 19.18 -1.82
N LEU A 26 1.37 18.40 -1.93
CA LEU A 26 0.83 17.97 -3.21
C LEU A 26 0.05 19.11 -3.85
N LYS A 27 0.38 19.41 -5.10
CA LYS A 27 -0.37 20.41 -5.90
C LYS A 27 -1.16 19.66 -6.96
N ILE A 28 -2.47 19.87 -6.96
CA ILE A 28 -3.38 19.25 -7.91
C ILE A 28 -3.87 20.35 -8.86
N ASN A 29 -3.59 20.20 -10.15
CA ASN A 29 -4.07 21.15 -11.13
C ASN A 29 -5.48 20.78 -11.63
N LYS A 30 -6.12 21.69 -12.37
CA LYS A 30 -7.49 21.48 -12.86
C LYS A 30 -7.62 20.27 -13.78
N ARG A 31 -6.57 19.92 -14.52
CA ARG A 31 -6.58 18.76 -15.42
C ARG A 31 -6.58 17.45 -14.67
N GLN A 32 -6.02 17.44 -13.47
CA GLN A 32 -5.92 16.25 -12.62
C GLN A 32 -7.18 16.01 -11.77
N GLU A 33 -7.97 17.06 -11.52
CA GLU A 33 -9.16 16.94 -10.66
C GLU A 33 -10.15 15.87 -11.12
N PRO A 34 -10.55 15.77 -12.41
CA PRO A 34 -11.45 14.71 -12.84
C PRO A 34 -10.88 13.32 -12.68
N THR A 35 -9.58 13.16 -12.96
CA THR A 35 -8.90 11.88 -12.80
C THR A 35 -8.85 11.47 -11.33
N LEU A 36 -8.56 12.41 -10.45
CA LEU A 36 -8.55 12.16 -9.01
C LEU A 36 -9.94 11.78 -8.50
N SER A 37 -10.97 12.50 -8.93
CA SER A 37 -12.35 12.20 -8.55
C SER A 37 -12.75 10.79 -8.97
N SER A 38 -12.47 10.40 -10.22
CA SER A 38 -12.73 9.04 -10.71
C SER A 38 -11.96 8.00 -9.95
N PHE A 39 -10.71 8.28 -9.63
CA PHE A 39 -9.87 7.39 -8.83
C PHE A 39 -10.45 7.17 -7.44
N LEU A 40 -10.85 8.24 -6.76
CA LEU A 40 -11.41 8.14 -5.41
C LEU A 40 -12.74 7.39 -5.41
N ASP A 41 -13.57 7.58 -6.43
CA ASP A 41 -14.80 6.82 -6.58
C ASP A 41 -14.50 5.32 -6.73
N LYS A 42 -13.48 4.97 -7.49
CA LYS A 42 -13.04 3.58 -7.66
C LYS A 42 -12.53 2.98 -6.36
N ILE A 43 -11.74 3.73 -5.62
CA ILE A 43 -11.21 3.30 -4.31
C ILE A 43 -12.36 3.01 -3.35
N GLU A 44 -13.34 3.91 -3.28
CA GLU A 44 -14.49 3.76 -2.40
C GLU A 44 -15.37 2.58 -2.82
N SER A 45 -15.73 2.50 -4.10
CA SER A 45 -16.63 1.46 -4.61
C SER A 45 -16.02 0.06 -4.54
N SER A 46 -14.70 -0.05 -4.63
CA SER A 46 -13.99 -1.33 -4.58
C SER A 46 -13.47 -1.66 -3.19
N SER A 47 -13.74 -0.82 -2.20
CA SER A 47 -13.28 -1.01 -0.81
C SER A 47 -11.76 -1.22 -0.71
N ILE A 48 -10.99 -0.49 -1.50
CA ILE A 48 -9.54 -0.57 -1.51
C ILE A 48 -8.99 0.26 -0.35
N ASP A 49 -8.09 -0.34 0.43
CA ASP A 49 -7.38 0.40 1.48
C ASP A 49 -6.41 1.39 0.83
N LEU A 50 -6.66 2.67 1.08
CA LEU A 50 -5.92 3.75 0.45
C LEU A 50 -4.44 3.75 0.86
N TRP A 51 -4.16 3.47 2.14
CA TRP A 51 -2.79 3.40 2.64
C TRP A 51 -1.99 2.30 1.93
N GLU A 52 -2.54 1.10 1.85
CA GLU A 52 -1.89 -0.01 1.17
C GLU A 52 -1.71 0.26 -0.32
N TYR A 53 -2.72 0.84 -0.95
CA TYR A 53 -2.64 1.21 -2.35
C TYR A 53 -1.49 2.18 -2.61
N LEU A 54 -1.40 3.24 -1.81
CA LEU A 54 -0.36 4.24 -1.98
C LEU A 54 1.03 3.65 -1.71
N LEU A 55 1.17 2.83 -0.67
CA LEU A 55 2.43 2.17 -0.39
C LEU A 55 2.89 1.32 -1.56
N PHE A 56 1.97 0.57 -2.15
CA PHE A 56 2.29 -0.26 -3.30
C PHE A 56 2.74 0.59 -4.49
N GLN A 57 2.00 1.63 -4.84
CA GLN A 57 2.32 2.45 -6.00
C GLN A 57 3.64 3.20 -5.82
N PHE A 58 3.87 3.76 -4.65
CA PHE A 58 5.14 4.44 -4.37
C PHE A 58 6.31 3.46 -4.40
N SER A 59 6.15 2.29 -3.79
CA SER A 59 7.23 1.28 -3.79
C SER A 59 7.59 0.86 -5.20
N PHE A 60 6.60 0.63 -6.04
CA PHE A 60 6.81 0.26 -7.43
C PHE A 60 7.61 1.33 -8.18
N LYS A 61 7.22 2.59 -8.06
CA LYS A 61 7.87 3.69 -8.77
C LYS A 61 9.28 3.98 -8.24
N VAL A 62 9.46 3.94 -6.94
CA VAL A 62 10.78 4.18 -6.33
C VAL A 62 11.76 3.06 -6.70
N ILE A 63 11.33 1.82 -6.63
CA ILE A 63 12.20 0.67 -6.89
C ILE A 63 12.50 0.53 -8.38
N THR A 64 11.55 0.82 -9.26
CA THR A 64 11.79 0.75 -10.71
C THR A 64 12.60 1.93 -11.22
N GLY A 65 12.97 2.87 -10.35
CA GLY A 65 13.89 3.95 -10.72
C GLY A 65 13.25 5.05 -11.55
N THR A 66 12.16 5.61 -11.06
CA THR A 66 11.59 6.77 -11.75
C THR A 66 12.60 7.91 -11.83
N ARG A 67 12.56 8.66 -12.93
CA ARG A 67 13.47 9.80 -13.15
C ARG A 67 13.12 11.00 -12.28
N PHE A 68 11.91 11.06 -11.77
CA PHE A 68 11.42 12.22 -11.03
C PHE A 68 11.59 11.98 -9.53
N PRO A 69 12.21 12.92 -8.80
CA PRO A 69 12.27 12.83 -7.34
C PRO A 69 10.88 12.88 -6.72
N VAL A 70 9.94 13.60 -7.35
CA VAL A 70 8.53 13.59 -7.00
C VAL A 70 7.80 12.66 -7.95
N ILE A 71 7.08 11.68 -7.41
CA ILE A 71 6.30 10.76 -8.23
C ILE A 71 5.12 11.54 -8.83
N PRO A 72 4.99 11.61 -10.16
CA PRO A 72 3.85 12.30 -10.77
C PRO A 72 2.52 11.69 -10.35
N LEU A 73 1.53 12.54 -10.10
CA LEU A 73 0.22 12.10 -9.62
C LEU A 73 -0.41 11.04 -10.53
N ASN A 74 -0.28 11.20 -11.85
CA ASN A 74 -0.83 10.25 -12.80
C ASN A 74 -0.24 8.84 -12.68
N HIS A 75 0.98 8.71 -12.16
CA HIS A 75 1.60 7.41 -11.91
C HIS A 75 0.97 6.69 -10.70
N ILE A 76 0.20 7.40 -9.92
CA ILE A 76 -0.45 6.88 -8.72
C ILE A 76 -1.95 6.67 -8.96
N ILE A 77 -2.61 7.61 -9.64
CA ILE A 77 -4.07 7.57 -9.79
C ILE A 77 -4.53 7.19 -11.20
N GLY A 78 -3.64 7.05 -12.16
CA GLY A 78 -3.99 6.76 -13.54
C GLY A 78 -4.45 5.32 -13.74
N LYS A 79 -5.01 5.06 -14.93
CA LYS A 79 -5.52 3.73 -15.30
C LYS A 79 -4.45 2.65 -15.22
N ASN A 80 -3.22 2.97 -15.62
CA ASN A 80 -2.11 2.01 -15.55
C ASN A 80 -1.76 1.64 -14.11
N ALA A 81 -1.85 2.60 -13.20
CA ALA A 81 -1.61 2.34 -11.79
C ALA A 81 -2.69 1.43 -11.20
N LEU A 82 -3.96 1.69 -11.52
CA LEU A 82 -5.07 0.83 -11.08
C LEU A 82 -4.93 -0.59 -11.63
N LYS A 83 -4.57 -0.70 -12.89
CA LYS A 83 -4.33 -2.01 -13.51
C LYS A 83 -3.19 -2.75 -12.83
N ARG A 84 -2.09 -2.06 -12.54
CA ARG A 84 -0.95 -2.63 -11.84
C ARG A 84 -1.33 -3.11 -10.43
N TRP A 85 -2.18 -2.36 -9.74
CA TRP A 85 -2.70 -2.77 -8.44
C TRP A 85 -3.46 -4.09 -8.54
N ASP A 86 -4.34 -4.22 -9.54
CA ASP A 86 -5.13 -5.44 -9.75
C ASP A 86 -4.26 -6.64 -10.14
N GLU A 87 -3.17 -6.39 -10.83
CA GLU A 87 -2.25 -7.43 -11.35
C GLU A 87 -1.02 -7.66 -10.47
N ARG A 88 -0.96 -7.05 -9.31
CA ARG A 88 0.24 -7.12 -8.46
C ARG A 88 0.63 -8.56 -8.13
N THR A 89 1.94 -8.83 -8.21
CA THR A 89 2.51 -10.14 -7.92
C THR A 89 2.97 -10.23 -6.48
N ILE A 90 3.26 -11.44 -6.02
CA ILE A 90 3.83 -11.67 -4.69
C ILE A 90 5.15 -10.91 -4.53
N GLU A 91 5.97 -10.89 -5.59
CA GLU A 91 7.26 -10.20 -5.56
C GLU A 91 7.10 -8.68 -5.40
N GLN A 92 6.15 -8.09 -6.12
CA GLN A 92 5.86 -6.67 -5.98
C GLN A 92 5.34 -6.33 -4.59
N GLN A 93 4.56 -7.22 -4.01
CA GLN A 93 4.05 -7.06 -2.65
C GLN A 93 5.17 -7.15 -1.62
N TYR A 94 6.14 -8.03 -1.83
CA TYR A 94 7.33 -8.10 -1.00
C TYR A 94 8.16 -6.82 -1.11
N MET A 95 8.28 -6.26 -2.30
CA MET A 95 8.95 -4.98 -2.52
C MET A 95 8.27 -3.85 -1.75
N THR A 96 6.94 -3.88 -1.66
CA THR A 96 6.19 -2.90 -0.86
C THR A 96 6.56 -3.00 0.61
N SER A 97 6.62 -4.20 1.16
CA SER A 97 7.03 -4.41 2.55
C SER A 97 8.44 -3.90 2.81
N LYS A 98 9.36 -4.18 1.90
CA LYS A 98 10.73 -3.70 1.99
C LYS A 98 10.82 -2.17 1.93
N PHE A 99 10.02 -1.56 1.07
CA PHE A 99 9.92 -0.11 0.96
C PHE A 99 9.43 0.50 2.28
N VAL A 100 8.38 -0.06 2.86
CA VAL A 100 7.85 0.40 4.14
C VAL A 100 8.91 0.35 5.24
N GLN A 101 9.65 -0.74 5.30
CA GLN A 101 10.72 -0.88 6.30
C GLN A 101 11.86 0.11 6.05
N SER A 102 12.27 0.29 4.80
CA SER A 102 13.39 1.17 4.46
C SER A 102 13.12 2.62 4.82
N TYR A 103 11.91 3.10 4.61
CA TYR A 103 11.52 4.47 4.92
C TYR A 103 10.82 4.60 6.27
N LYS A 104 10.69 3.51 7.02
CA LYS A 104 10.03 3.48 8.34
C LYS A 104 8.65 4.13 8.30
N LEU A 105 7.85 3.72 7.32
CA LEU A 105 6.55 4.31 7.07
C LEU A 105 5.52 3.79 8.06
N ARG A 106 4.76 4.73 8.64
CA ARG A 106 3.61 4.41 9.49
C ARG A 106 2.51 5.38 9.12
N SER A 107 1.30 4.90 8.96
CA SER A 107 0.18 5.76 8.59
C SER A 107 0.04 6.93 9.57
N PRO A 108 0.03 8.17 9.10
CA PRO A 108 -0.25 9.33 9.95
C PRO A 108 -1.71 9.39 10.39
N ILE A 109 -2.59 8.69 9.67
CA ILE A 109 -3.99 8.56 10.03
C ILE A 109 -4.10 7.31 10.89
N LYS A 110 -4.07 7.50 12.21
CA LYS A 110 -4.19 6.41 13.16
C LYS A 110 -5.53 5.72 12.91
N ASP A 111 -5.57 4.51 12.72
CA ASP A 111 -6.68 3.64 13.00
C ASP A 111 -7.23 2.76 11.90
N GLU A 112 -7.19 3.12 10.62
CA GLU A 112 -7.85 2.28 9.61
C GLU A 112 -6.97 1.16 9.10
N SER A 113 -5.72 1.44 8.72
CA SER A 113 -4.85 0.42 8.13
C SER A 113 -4.28 -0.56 9.14
N ILE A 114 -3.91 -0.09 10.34
CA ILE A 114 -3.39 -0.98 11.39
C ILE A 114 -4.48 -1.90 11.91
N LYS A 115 -5.67 -1.35 12.16
CA LYS A 115 -6.82 -2.15 12.61
C LYS A 115 -7.25 -3.17 11.58
N ILE A 116 -7.26 -2.79 10.30
CA ILE A 116 -7.60 -3.72 9.23
C ILE A 116 -6.60 -4.85 9.16
N SER A 117 -5.31 -4.55 9.23
CA SER A 117 -4.28 -5.59 9.20
C SER A 117 -4.37 -6.53 10.39
N GLU A 118 -4.51 -6.00 11.61
CA GLU A 118 -4.62 -6.82 12.81
C GLU A 118 -5.90 -7.65 12.81
N ARG A 119 -7.03 -7.03 12.46
CA ARG A 119 -8.30 -7.73 12.36
C ARG A 119 -8.26 -8.81 11.28
N TYR A 120 -7.60 -8.54 10.16
CA TYR A 120 -7.44 -9.53 9.10
C TYR A 120 -6.65 -10.75 9.61
N PHE A 121 -5.56 -10.54 10.31
CA PHE A 121 -4.80 -11.66 10.88
C PHE A 121 -5.64 -12.43 11.89
N ASP A 122 -6.40 -11.76 12.74
CA ASP A 122 -7.20 -12.43 13.76
C ASP A 122 -8.40 -13.17 13.17
N GLU A 123 -9.14 -12.55 12.26
CA GLU A 123 -10.37 -13.12 11.70
C GLU A 123 -10.10 -14.06 10.54
N GLN A 124 -9.27 -13.67 9.59
CA GLN A 124 -9.08 -14.45 8.38
C GLN A 124 -8.17 -15.64 8.59
N ARG A 125 -7.21 -15.52 9.47
CA ARG A 125 -6.38 -16.65 9.86
C ARG A 125 -7.21 -17.77 10.48
N ARG A 126 -8.16 -17.43 11.34
CA ARG A 126 -9.07 -18.39 11.97
C ARG A 126 -10.04 -19.03 10.99
N LYS A 127 -10.35 -18.31 9.91
CA LYS A 127 -11.25 -18.80 8.85
C LYS A 127 -10.52 -19.60 7.78
N ASP A 128 -9.28 -19.99 8.06
CA ASP A 128 -8.46 -20.73 7.12
C ASP A 128 -8.22 -19.95 5.80
N PHE A 129 -7.71 -18.73 5.96
CA PHE A 129 -7.31 -17.93 4.83
C PHE A 129 -5.97 -18.41 4.27
N SER A 130 -5.90 -19.68 3.98
CA SER A 130 -4.69 -20.32 3.50
C SER A 130 -4.80 -20.67 2.02
N SER A 131 -3.66 -20.67 1.35
CA SER A 131 -3.56 -21.21 0.01
C SER A 131 -3.74 -22.74 0.07
N PRO A 132 -3.92 -23.40 -1.08
CA PRO A 132 -3.99 -24.87 -1.14
C PRO A 132 -2.78 -25.58 -0.50
N ARG A 133 -1.67 -24.87 -0.29
CA ARG A 133 -0.46 -25.40 0.34
C ARG A 133 -0.38 -25.09 1.83
N GLY A 134 -1.44 -24.54 2.42
CA GLY A 134 -1.46 -24.18 3.82
C GLY A 134 -0.80 -22.85 4.18
N TYR A 135 -0.45 -22.07 3.20
CA TYR A 135 0.15 -20.73 3.45
C TYR A 135 -0.91 -19.67 3.64
N ILE A 136 -0.70 -18.82 4.63
CA ILE A 136 -1.57 -17.69 4.91
C ILE A 136 -1.16 -16.50 4.06
N ARG A 137 -2.13 -15.83 3.46
CA ARG A 137 -1.91 -14.60 2.71
C ARG A 137 -1.65 -13.44 3.66
N CYS A 138 -0.53 -12.76 3.47
CA CYS A 138 -0.19 -11.61 4.30
C CYS A 138 -0.88 -10.35 3.80
N LEU A 139 -1.61 -9.67 4.66
CA LEU A 139 -2.27 -8.42 4.32
C LEU A 139 -1.27 -7.25 4.27
N SER A 140 -0.20 -7.30 5.04
CA SER A 140 0.79 -6.22 5.10
C SER A 140 1.53 -6.02 3.79
N PHE A 141 1.80 -7.10 3.04
CA PHE A 141 2.35 -7.00 1.69
C PHE A 141 1.51 -7.75 0.65
N GLY A 142 0.38 -8.32 1.07
CA GLY A 142 -0.59 -8.94 0.18
C GLY A 142 -0.17 -10.27 -0.45
N GLY A 143 1.01 -10.78 -0.13
CA GLY A 143 1.53 -12.03 -0.66
C GLY A 143 1.25 -13.21 0.24
N LEU A 144 1.62 -14.40 -0.21
CA LEU A 144 1.54 -15.61 0.59
C LEU A 144 2.71 -15.69 1.58
N PHE A 145 2.49 -16.38 2.68
CA PHE A 145 3.54 -16.65 3.65
C PHE A 145 4.75 -17.29 2.98
N ASN A 146 5.94 -16.81 3.32
CA ASN A 146 7.20 -17.33 2.83
C ASN A 146 8.21 -17.33 3.97
N GLU A 147 8.72 -18.49 4.33
CA GLU A 147 9.64 -18.63 5.48
C GLU A 147 10.86 -17.73 5.39
N ILE A 148 11.42 -17.56 4.19
CA ILE A 148 12.61 -16.75 3.99
C ILE A 148 12.27 -15.26 4.12
N LYS A 149 11.21 -14.82 3.44
CA LYS A 149 10.82 -13.42 3.37
C LYS A 149 10.15 -12.92 4.66
N CYS A 150 9.43 -13.80 5.34
CA CYS A 150 8.67 -13.44 6.54
C CYS A 150 9.43 -13.64 7.85
N LYS A 151 10.63 -14.17 7.80
CA LYS A 151 11.41 -14.54 8.99
C LYS A 151 11.60 -13.38 9.98
N SER A 152 11.71 -12.16 9.49
CA SER A 152 11.88 -10.97 10.33
C SER A 152 10.55 -10.35 10.78
N CYS A 153 9.43 -10.88 10.34
CA CYS A 153 8.12 -10.33 10.66
C CYS A 153 7.68 -10.79 12.05
N LYS A 154 7.12 -9.86 12.83
CA LYS A 154 6.59 -10.19 14.17
C LYS A 154 5.47 -11.22 14.14
N TYR A 155 4.79 -11.36 13.00
CA TYR A 155 3.72 -12.33 12.81
C TYR A 155 4.18 -13.64 12.21
N PHE A 156 5.50 -13.88 12.11
CA PHE A 156 6.04 -15.05 11.46
C PHE A 156 5.40 -16.35 11.96
N TYR A 157 5.41 -16.56 13.28
CA TYR A 157 4.86 -17.79 13.86
C TYR A 157 3.35 -17.86 13.78
N VAL A 158 2.70 -16.71 13.70
CA VAL A 158 1.24 -16.63 13.56
C VAL A 158 0.81 -17.04 12.16
N CYS A 159 1.57 -16.66 11.14
CA CYS A 159 1.27 -16.96 9.75
C CYS A 159 1.80 -18.32 9.29
N LYS A 160 2.77 -18.86 10.00
CA LYS A 160 3.32 -20.18 9.70
C LYS A 160 2.32 -21.25 10.12
N THR A 161 1.66 -21.84 9.15
CA THR A 161 0.76 -22.97 9.37
C THR A 161 1.52 -24.27 9.13
N GLU A 162 1.39 -25.16 10.06
CA GLU A 162 1.92 -26.52 9.92
C GLU A 162 0.86 -27.47 9.39
#